data_967f03bb9d4037741dd3baff43311d31
#
_entry.id   967f03bb9d4037741dd3baff43311d31
#
_cell.length_a   1.000
_cell.length_b   1.000
_cell.length_c   1.000
_cell.angle_alpha   90.00
_cell.angle_beta   90.00
_cell.angle_gamma   90.00
#
_symmetry.space_group_name_H-M   'P 1'
#
loop_
_entity.id
_entity.type
_entity.pdbx_description
1 polymer ?
#
loop_
_entity_poly.entity_id
_entity_poly.type
_entity_poly.pdbx_seq_one_letter_code
_entity_poly.pdbx_strand_id
1 'polypeptide(L)'
;MKLKFSIFIVWLLAIFLVLAACSGDGGQNGGESEEGSDPDVAEEAEADTGDAEGDQVLIFARGGDSESLDPASTTDGESSRITKQIYESLLEFDKESFEVLPGLAHDWEVSEDGLSYTFYLEEGVTFHDGTEFNAEAVKVNFERWADPDHEYAFADDGYVYSMYGTMFGGFLGDENHVVEEINVVNDHEIEFVLSQPLGFFLQNMAMTYFPITSPAALEEYGPAINENPVGTGPFEFVSWAKDDSIVLDKFDDYRIEGLPKLDRVVFEVIPDNAARLIALRSGEIDIMDGLNPDDAAGVEADEGLELYERAENNIGYVGFNVQKEPFDNKDLRHAVSHAIDKEAIAEALYAGYATPASVPLPPSYMGYNDEVESFEYDPDTARELLEDAGYADGLEIELWTMPVARPYMPDPETVSEIIQNNLEEVGITVTIVREEWAPYLEKTMNGEHQMYMLGWSGTNGDPDYFLSSLLHGDNVGSSNREFYDNDEVDEFLNQAKLSIDQDERASFYQQAQELIADDAPMVPLVHSRPVLATTNAVENYVPHPSTSESLAEVELAN
;
A
#
# COMPACT_ATOMS: atom_id res chain seq x y z
N MET A 1 48.47 -6.97 19.89
CA MET A 1 49.36 -5.98 20.54
C MET A 1 48.50 -4.75 20.88
N LYS A 2 48.23 -4.63 22.22
CA LYS A 2 47.79 -3.45 23.00
C LYS A 2 46.72 -2.52 22.38
N LEU A 3 45.45 -2.58 22.80
CA LEU A 3 44.88 -1.97 24.02
C LEU A 3 45.09 -0.44 24.09
N LYS A 4 43.99 0.34 23.95
CA LYS A 4 43.74 1.49 24.83
C LYS A 4 42.25 1.76 24.98
N PHE A 5 41.76 1.50 26.16
CA PHE A 5 40.60 2.03 26.86
C PHE A 5 40.70 3.57 26.98
N SER A 6 39.59 4.26 26.91
CA SER A 6 39.38 5.48 27.70
C SER A 6 37.89 5.71 27.99
N ILE A 7 37.60 5.66 29.26
CA ILE A 7 36.43 5.95 30.05
C ILE A 7 36.26 7.47 30.19
N PHE A 8 35.01 7.98 30.12
CA PHE A 8 34.54 9.18 30.81
C PHE A 8 33.02 9.03 31.06
N ILE A 9 32.58 8.57 32.22
CA ILE A 9 32.20 9.18 33.50
C ILE A 9 31.07 10.22 33.35
N VAL A 10 29.87 9.75 33.59
CA VAL A 10 28.78 10.10 34.53
C VAL A 10 28.83 11.52 35.13
N TRP A 11 27.73 12.25 34.94
CA TRP A 11 27.20 13.18 35.95
C TRP A 11 25.68 13.05 36.07
N LEU A 12 25.27 12.53 37.21
CA LEU A 12 23.95 12.52 37.82
C LEU A 12 23.84 13.74 38.73
N LEU A 13 22.65 14.30 38.87
CA LEU A 13 21.98 14.85 40.07
C LEU A 13 20.92 15.86 39.62
N ALA A 14 19.69 15.58 39.74
CA ALA A 14 18.81 15.42 40.91
C ALA A 14 18.14 16.74 41.35
N ILE A 15 16.81 16.77 41.22
CA ILE A 15 15.79 17.06 42.23
C ILE A 15 15.68 18.53 42.72
N PHE A 16 14.49 19.13 42.55
CA PHE A 16 13.63 19.44 43.69
C PHE A 16 12.20 19.85 43.24
N LEU A 17 11.24 19.14 43.76
CA LEU A 17 9.83 19.51 43.92
C LEU A 17 9.74 20.67 44.92
N VAL A 18 8.89 21.67 44.68
CA VAL A 18 8.18 22.36 45.75
C VAL A 18 6.74 22.68 45.28
N LEU A 19 5.83 22.01 45.93
CA LEU A 19 4.41 22.40 46.06
C LEU A 19 4.33 23.50 47.12
N ALA A 20 3.56 24.58 46.84
CA ALA A 20 2.83 25.27 47.88
C ALA A 20 1.63 26.04 47.28
N ALA A 21 0.45 25.69 47.72
CA ALA A 21 -0.81 26.40 47.57
C ALA A 21 -0.88 27.60 48.52
N CYS A 22 -1.66 28.58 48.20
CA CYS A 22 -2.71 29.27 48.95
C CYS A 22 -2.84 30.73 48.57
N SER A 23 -3.97 31.10 47.96
CA SER A 23 -5.05 31.87 48.55
C SER A 23 -4.76 33.30 49.02
N GLY A 24 -5.51 34.28 48.44
CA GLY A 24 -5.98 35.45 49.22
C GLY A 24 -5.84 36.81 48.55
N ASP A 25 -6.90 37.24 47.91
CA ASP A 25 -7.62 38.54 48.08
C ASP A 25 -6.90 39.90 48.02
N GLY A 26 -7.43 40.75 47.15
CA GLY A 26 -7.78 42.14 47.44
C GLY A 26 -6.82 43.26 47.04
N GLY A 27 -7.26 44.13 46.12
CA GLY A 27 -6.93 45.55 46.23
C GLY A 27 -6.45 46.29 44.98
N GLN A 28 -7.30 47.19 44.51
CA GLN A 28 -7.17 48.20 43.46
C GLN A 28 -5.92 49.09 43.55
N ASN A 29 -5.35 49.52 42.47
CA ASN A 29 -5.31 50.84 41.84
C ASN A 29 -4.05 51.12 40.99
N GLY A 30 -4.27 51.51 39.76
CA GLY A 30 -3.78 52.75 39.16
C GLY A 30 -2.35 52.84 38.65
N GLY A 31 -2.22 53.06 37.33
CA GLY A 31 -1.17 53.94 36.83
C GLY A 31 -0.33 53.41 35.64
N GLU A 32 -0.71 53.93 34.47
CA GLU A 32 0.14 54.34 33.32
C GLU A 32 1.22 53.46 32.72
N SER A 33 0.93 53.07 31.46
CA SER A 33 1.72 53.06 30.22
C SER A 33 3.22 52.90 30.25
N GLU A 34 3.70 51.84 29.55
CA GLU A 34 4.78 51.95 28.58
C GLU A 34 4.66 50.83 27.52
N GLU A 35 4.80 51.23 26.25
CA GLU A 35 4.79 50.38 25.05
C GLU A 35 5.95 49.40 25.07
N GLY A 36 5.64 48.11 24.83
CA GLY A 36 6.60 47.07 24.54
C GLY A 36 6.00 46.12 23.51
N SER A 37 6.58 46.13 22.35
CA SER A 37 6.26 45.30 21.16
C SER A 37 6.06 43.84 21.50
N ASP A 38 4.88 43.30 21.15
CA ASP A 38 4.56 41.89 21.10
C ASP A 38 5.32 41.24 19.92
N PRO A 39 5.85 39.99 20.11
CA PRO A 39 6.26 39.18 18.99
C PRO A 39 5.01 38.52 18.37
N ASP A 40 4.97 38.51 17.05
CA ASP A 40 3.99 37.88 16.20
C ASP A 40 3.56 36.50 16.73
N VAL A 41 2.30 36.42 17.11
CA VAL A 41 1.59 35.14 17.22
C VAL A 41 1.25 34.75 15.80
N ALA A 42 1.84 33.66 15.33
CA ALA A 42 1.40 33.01 14.10
C ALA A 42 -0.10 32.69 14.29
N GLU A 43 -0.96 33.29 13.49
CA GLU A 43 -2.35 32.86 13.32
C GLU A 43 -2.30 31.41 12.80
N GLU A 44 -2.79 30.47 13.59
CA GLU A 44 -3.20 29.16 13.12
C GLU A 44 -4.27 29.42 12.05
N ALA A 45 -3.97 29.07 10.82
CA ALA A 45 -4.94 29.10 9.73
C ALA A 45 -5.97 27.99 10.02
N GLU A 46 -7.11 28.37 10.59
CA GLU A 46 -8.30 27.53 10.55
C GLU A 46 -8.62 27.31 9.06
N ALA A 47 -8.70 26.05 8.62
CA ALA A 47 -9.11 25.71 7.28
C ALA A 47 -10.51 26.31 7.05
N ASP A 48 -10.59 27.29 6.16
CA ASP A 48 -11.85 27.91 5.76
C ASP A 48 -12.64 26.88 4.91
N THR A 49 -13.49 26.11 5.56
CA THR A 49 -14.48 25.25 4.91
C THR A 49 -15.65 26.11 4.46
N GLY A 50 -15.38 27.12 3.63
CA GLY A 50 -16.36 28.12 3.23
C GLY A 50 -17.64 27.51 2.67
N ASP A 51 -18.77 27.76 3.38
CA ASP A 51 -20.13 27.59 2.88
C ASP A 51 -20.39 28.58 1.72
N ALA A 52 -19.93 28.24 0.52
CA ALA A 52 -20.41 28.88 -0.70
C ALA A 52 -21.59 28.05 -1.21
N GLU A 53 -22.81 28.60 -1.17
CA GLU A 53 -23.99 27.98 -1.78
C GLU A 53 -23.72 27.73 -3.27
N GLY A 54 -23.42 26.47 -3.65
CA GLY A 54 -23.26 26.02 -5.05
C GLY A 54 -21.91 25.40 -5.38
N ASP A 55 -20.93 25.38 -4.48
CA ASP A 55 -19.63 24.74 -4.74
C ASP A 55 -19.74 23.22 -4.53
N GLN A 56 -19.18 22.45 -5.47
CA GLN A 56 -19.11 20.98 -5.42
C GLN A 56 -17.91 20.58 -4.55
N VAL A 57 -18.07 20.59 -3.23
CA VAL A 57 -17.02 20.25 -2.24
C VAL A 57 -17.27 18.85 -1.71
N LEU A 58 -16.35 17.92 -1.96
CA LEU A 58 -16.40 16.54 -1.48
C LEU A 58 -15.51 16.38 -0.24
N ILE A 59 -16.03 15.78 0.82
CA ILE A 59 -15.28 15.43 2.02
C ILE A 59 -15.06 13.93 2.08
N PHE A 60 -13.80 13.48 1.91
CA PHE A 60 -13.40 12.09 1.94
C PHE A 60 -12.68 11.78 3.26
N ALA A 61 -13.24 10.95 4.13
CA ALA A 61 -12.61 10.55 5.39
C ALA A 61 -11.78 9.26 5.23
N ARG A 62 -10.56 9.29 5.74
CA ARG A 62 -9.58 8.21 5.69
C ARG A 62 -8.97 7.89 7.06
N GLY A 63 -8.33 6.71 7.19
CA GLY A 63 -7.88 6.19 8.47
C GLY A 63 -6.55 6.74 8.98
N GLY A 64 -5.74 7.34 8.13
CA GLY A 64 -4.42 7.86 8.46
C GLY A 64 -4.03 9.05 7.61
N ASP A 65 -3.00 9.77 8.02
CA ASP A 65 -2.42 10.85 7.24
C ASP A 65 -1.43 10.32 6.19
N SER A 66 -1.12 11.13 5.19
CA SER A 66 -0.10 10.82 4.19
C SER A 66 1.31 10.93 4.79
N GLU A 67 2.22 10.07 4.34
CA GLU A 67 3.64 10.16 4.69
C GLU A 67 4.36 11.19 3.82
N SER A 68 4.07 11.19 2.53
CA SER A 68 4.68 12.07 1.53
C SER A 68 3.70 12.34 0.38
N LEU A 69 3.79 13.52 -0.24
CA LEU A 69 3.11 13.83 -1.50
C LEU A 69 4.07 13.84 -2.71
N ASP A 70 5.33 13.37 -2.55
CA ASP A 70 6.16 12.90 -3.67
C ASP A 70 5.90 11.40 -3.85
N PRO A 71 5.12 10.98 -4.87
CA PRO A 71 4.53 9.64 -4.95
C PRO A 71 5.56 8.51 -5.01
N ALA A 72 6.71 8.73 -5.63
CA ALA A 72 7.76 7.72 -5.73
C ALA A 72 8.53 7.49 -4.41
N SER A 73 8.43 8.42 -3.45
CA SER A 73 9.15 8.36 -2.17
C SER A 73 8.42 7.61 -1.06
N THR A 74 7.22 7.11 -1.32
CA THR A 74 6.38 6.40 -0.35
C THR A 74 5.77 5.15 -0.94
N THR A 75 5.30 4.25 -0.08
CA THR A 75 4.60 3.01 -0.47
C THR A 75 3.26 2.87 0.25
N ASP A 76 2.84 3.89 1.00
CA ASP A 76 1.57 3.83 1.73
C ASP A 76 0.36 4.22 0.88
N GLY A 77 -0.78 3.57 1.15
CA GLY A 77 -2.02 3.78 0.40
C GLY A 77 -2.67 5.14 0.67
N GLU A 78 -2.46 5.73 1.84
CA GLU A 78 -3.04 7.03 2.19
C GLU A 78 -2.38 8.17 1.41
N SER A 79 -1.07 8.09 1.17
CA SER A 79 -0.36 9.00 0.25
C SER A 79 -0.80 8.80 -1.19
N SER A 80 -0.88 7.54 -1.66
CA SER A 80 -1.26 7.20 -3.04
C SER A 80 -2.66 7.70 -3.42
N ARG A 81 -3.59 7.69 -2.48
CA ARG A 81 -4.96 8.21 -2.65
C ARG A 81 -4.98 9.70 -3.00
N ILE A 82 -4.12 10.48 -2.35
CA ILE A 82 -4.01 11.93 -2.58
C ILE A 82 -3.25 12.20 -3.87
N THR A 83 -2.09 11.54 -4.04
CA THR A 83 -1.23 11.80 -5.20
C THR A 83 -1.90 11.42 -6.52
N LYS A 84 -2.80 10.42 -6.53
CA LYS A 84 -3.63 10.09 -7.71
C LYS A 84 -4.51 11.26 -8.19
N GLN A 85 -4.90 12.19 -7.30
CA GLN A 85 -5.70 13.34 -7.69
C GLN A 85 -4.84 14.49 -8.26
N ILE A 86 -3.56 14.55 -7.85
CA ILE A 86 -2.63 15.64 -8.19
C ILE A 86 -1.81 15.33 -9.44
N TYR A 87 -1.51 14.06 -9.66
CA TYR A 87 -0.58 13.63 -10.70
C TYR A 87 -1.22 12.65 -11.68
N GLU A 88 -0.59 12.51 -12.85
CA GLU A 88 -0.89 11.49 -13.84
C GLU A 88 0.39 10.73 -14.23
N SER A 89 0.23 9.44 -14.53
CA SER A 89 1.28 8.56 -15.05
C SER A 89 1.27 8.50 -16.58
N LEU A 90 2.28 7.89 -17.20
CA LEU A 90 2.30 7.69 -18.65
C LEU A 90 1.10 6.87 -19.13
N LEU A 91 0.77 5.82 -18.39
CA LEU A 91 -0.41 5.00 -18.60
C LEU A 91 -1.28 5.04 -17.34
N GLU A 92 -2.51 4.61 -17.43
CA GLU A 92 -3.44 4.52 -16.31
C GLU A 92 -4.06 3.14 -16.24
N PHE A 93 -4.60 2.78 -15.07
CA PHE A 93 -5.46 1.61 -14.94
C PHE A 93 -6.91 1.99 -15.22
N ASP A 94 -7.66 1.02 -15.76
CA ASP A 94 -9.11 1.10 -15.84
C ASP A 94 -9.71 1.34 -14.44
N LYS A 95 -10.89 1.96 -14.36
CA LYS A 95 -11.51 2.38 -13.09
C LYS A 95 -11.86 1.22 -12.15
N GLU A 96 -12.12 0.03 -12.69
CA GLU A 96 -12.57 -1.15 -11.95
C GLU A 96 -11.54 -2.28 -11.91
N SER A 97 -10.44 -2.14 -12.68
CA SER A 97 -9.46 -3.20 -12.90
C SER A 97 -8.04 -2.68 -13.09
N PHE A 98 -7.10 -3.61 -13.26
CA PHE A 98 -5.71 -3.29 -13.62
C PHE A 98 -5.46 -3.39 -15.15
N GLU A 99 -6.49 -3.30 -15.98
CA GLU A 99 -6.30 -3.15 -17.42
C GLU A 99 -5.59 -1.83 -17.71
N VAL A 100 -4.51 -1.89 -18.50
CA VAL A 100 -3.70 -0.71 -18.81
C VAL A 100 -4.34 0.08 -19.93
N LEU A 101 -4.58 1.37 -19.69
CA LEU A 101 -5.18 2.33 -20.59
C LEU A 101 -4.23 3.52 -20.87
N PRO A 102 -4.47 4.32 -21.91
CA PRO A 102 -3.76 5.57 -22.13
C PRO A 102 -3.91 6.55 -20.96
N GLY A 103 -2.79 7.21 -20.61
CA GLY A 103 -2.71 8.28 -19.62
C GLY A 103 -2.12 9.56 -20.23
N LEU A 104 -0.92 9.97 -19.77
CA LEU A 104 -0.15 11.05 -20.42
C LEU A 104 0.48 10.60 -21.75
N ALA A 105 0.54 9.30 -22.02
CA ALA A 105 0.80 8.75 -23.34
C ALA A 105 -0.50 8.23 -23.93
N HIS A 106 -0.85 8.72 -25.13
CA HIS A 106 -2.09 8.33 -25.84
C HIS A 106 -1.94 7.04 -26.65
N ASP A 107 -0.69 6.60 -26.91
CA ASP A 107 -0.38 5.37 -27.64
C ASP A 107 1.05 4.94 -27.31
N TRP A 108 1.38 3.67 -27.56
CA TRP A 108 2.74 3.14 -27.39
C TRP A 108 3.04 1.99 -28.34
N GLU A 109 4.32 1.77 -28.61
CA GLU A 109 4.82 0.64 -29.40
C GLU A 109 5.84 -0.16 -28.58
N VAL A 110 5.78 -1.50 -28.70
CA VAL A 110 6.70 -2.44 -28.05
C VAL A 110 7.45 -3.20 -29.14
N SER A 111 8.78 -3.28 -29.03
CA SER A 111 9.58 -4.09 -29.94
C SER A 111 9.28 -5.60 -29.80
N GLU A 112 9.50 -6.37 -30.88
CA GLU A 112 9.23 -7.83 -30.89
C GLU A 112 9.99 -8.61 -29.80
N ASP A 113 11.15 -8.10 -29.38
CA ASP A 113 11.98 -8.69 -28.33
C ASP A 113 11.67 -8.16 -26.92
N GLY A 114 10.73 -7.22 -26.79
CA GLY A 114 10.35 -6.62 -25.50
C GLY A 114 11.42 -5.75 -24.86
N LEU A 115 12.41 -5.29 -25.62
CA LEU A 115 13.52 -4.48 -25.10
C LEU A 115 13.37 -2.98 -25.33
N SER A 116 12.46 -2.54 -26.21
CA SER A 116 12.22 -1.12 -26.47
C SER A 116 10.72 -0.82 -26.39
N TYR A 117 10.39 0.24 -25.68
CA TYR A 117 9.03 0.77 -25.49
C TYR A 117 9.04 2.24 -25.88
N THR A 118 8.31 2.58 -26.96
CA THR A 118 8.16 3.97 -27.40
C THR A 118 6.79 4.48 -27.02
N PHE A 119 6.72 5.58 -26.28
CA PHE A 119 5.48 6.23 -25.84
C PHE A 119 5.26 7.53 -26.64
N TYR A 120 4.03 7.71 -27.14
CA TYR A 120 3.55 8.90 -27.82
C TYR A 120 2.74 9.74 -26.85
N LEU A 121 3.26 10.91 -26.47
CA LEU A 121 2.75 11.73 -25.40
C LEU A 121 1.63 12.68 -25.87
N GLU A 122 0.70 12.97 -24.98
CA GLU A 122 -0.36 13.98 -25.20
C GLU A 122 0.27 15.37 -25.40
N GLU A 123 -0.27 16.14 -26.36
CA GLU A 123 0.15 17.51 -26.66
C GLU A 123 -0.69 18.54 -25.90
N GLY A 124 -0.09 19.64 -25.47
CA GLY A 124 -0.79 20.79 -24.86
C GLY A 124 -1.18 20.55 -23.40
N VAL A 125 -0.64 19.53 -22.75
CA VAL A 125 -0.81 19.31 -21.30
C VAL A 125 0.09 20.26 -20.53
N THR A 126 -0.46 20.87 -19.47
CA THR A 126 0.28 21.75 -18.56
C THR A 126 0.28 21.21 -17.15
N PHE A 127 1.36 21.44 -16.42
CA PHE A 127 1.42 21.23 -14.97
C PHE A 127 0.64 22.32 -14.23
N HIS A 128 0.32 22.12 -12.97
CA HIS A 128 -0.36 23.08 -12.11
C HIS A 128 0.39 24.43 -11.97
N ASP A 129 1.72 24.42 -12.17
CA ASP A 129 2.55 25.63 -12.19
C ASP A 129 2.55 26.38 -13.55
N GLY A 130 1.76 25.87 -14.52
CA GLY A 130 1.62 26.42 -15.87
C GLY A 130 2.79 26.09 -16.82
N THR A 131 3.75 25.26 -16.40
CA THR A 131 4.80 24.76 -17.31
C THR A 131 4.26 23.63 -18.20
N GLU A 132 4.87 23.44 -19.38
CA GLU A 132 4.42 22.46 -20.37
C GLU A 132 4.94 21.05 -20.02
N PHE A 133 4.07 20.04 -20.09
CA PHE A 133 4.44 18.62 -20.04
C PHE A 133 5.07 18.19 -21.36
N ASN A 134 6.19 17.47 -21.32
CA ASN A 134 6.90 16.96 -22.48
C ASN A 134 7.76 15.73 -22.12
N ALA A 135 8.45 15.16 -23.12
CA ALA A 135 9.31 13.99 -22.96
C ALA A 135 10.51 14.22 -22.02
N GLU A 136 11.03 15.45 -21.93
CA GLU A 136 12.11 15.78 -21.00
C GLU A 136 11.63 15.72 -19.54
N ALA A 137 10.39 16.15 -19.26
CA ALA A 137 9.80 16.02 -17.93
C ALA A 137 9.67 14.53 -17.51
N VAL A 138 9.29 13.67 -18.45
CA VAL A 138 9.25 12.21 -18.20
C VAL A 138 10.63 11.69 -17.86
N LYS A 139 11.64 12.02 -18.69
CA LYS A 139 13.01 11.57 -18.51
C LYS A 139 13.57 11.99 -17.15
N VAL A 140 13.43 13.25 -16.77
CA VAL A 140 13.90 13.78 -15.49
C VAL A 140 13.32 12.98 -14.31
N ASN A 141 12.03 12.65 -14.34
CA ASN A 141 11.40 11.90 -13.27
C ASN A 141 11.93 10.47 -13.16
N PHE A 142 12.05 9.74 -14.26
CA PHE A 142 12.59 8.38 -14.23
C PHE A 142 14.07 8.34 -13.87
N GLU A 143 14.89 9.31 -14.36
CA GLU A 143 16.31 9.40 -14.02
C GLU A 143 16.50 9.74 -12.53
N ARG A 144 15.71 10.66 -11.93
CA ARG A 144 15.81 10.98 -10.49
C ARG A 144 15.45 9.81 -9.58
N TRP A 145 14.57 8.91 -10.03
CA TRP A 145 14.22 7.70 -9.27
C TRP A 145 15.28 6.60 -9.43
N ALA A 146 15.88 6.50 -10.62
CA ALA A 146 16.87 5.48 -10.93
C ALA A 146 18.25 5.78 -10.35
N ASP A 147 18.67 7.04 -10.35
CA ASP A 147 20.03 7.47 -9.99
C ASP A 147 20.03 8.25 -8.67
N PRO A 148 20.52 7.65 -7.57
CA PRO A 148 20.65 8.36 -6.29
C PRO A 148 21.55 9.60 -6.32
N ASP A 149 22.44 9.70 -7.32
CA ASP A 149 23.34 10.86 -7.50
C ASP A 149 22.70 11.95 -8.39
N HIS A 150 21.49 11.75 -8.92
CA HIS A 150 20.76 12.75 -9.70
C HIS A 150 20.41 13.97 -8.83
N GLU A 151 20.49 15.19 -9.41
CA GLU A 151 20.28 16.45 -8.66
C GLU A 151 18.90 16.56 -7.99
N TYR A 152 17.87 15.86 -8.52
CA TYR A 152 16.50 15.83 -7.97
C TYR A 152 16.16 14.49 -7.27
N ALA A 153 17.14 13.64 -7.00
CA ALA A 153 16.91 12.41 -6.24
C ALA A 153 16.70 12.67 -4.74
N PHE A 154 17.32 13.76 -4.21
CA PHE A 154 17.25 14.16 -2.80
C PHE A 154 17.67 13.07 -1.81
N ALA A 155 18.56 12.16 -2.22
CA ALA A 155 19.03 11.06 -1.39
C ALA A 155 19.71 11.52 -0.10
N ASP A 156 20.44 12.63 -0.13
CA ASP A 156 21.09 13.26 1.04
C ASP A 156 20.06 13.78 2.07
N ASP A 157 18.81 14.04 1.64
CA ASP A 157 17.68 14.46 2.48
C ASP A 157 16.80 13.29 2.94
N GLY A 158 17.23 12.05 2.64
CA GLY A 158 16.60 10.82 3.12
C GLY A 158 15.54 10.24 2.18
N TYR A 159 15.42 10.74 0.94
CA TYR A 159 14.54 10.14 -0.05
C TYR A 159 15.07 8.79 -0.53
N VAL A 160 14.20 7.79 -0.58
CA VAL A 160 14.49 6.46 -1.11
C VAL A 160 13.33 6.03 -1.99
N TYR A 161 13.60 5.83 -3.27
CA TYR A 161 12.59 5.40 -4.25
C TYR A 161 12.48 3.87 -4.29
N SER A 162 12.13 3.29 -3.14
CA SER A 162 12.11 1.83 -2.95
C SER A 162 11.19 1.09 -3.92
N MET A 163 10.05 1.69 -4.28
CA MET A 163 9.14 1.12 -5.27
C MET A 163 9.81 1.04 -6.66
N TYR A 164 10.58 2.07 -7.06
CA TYR A 164 11.35 2.02 -8.30
C TYR A 164 12.35 0.85 -8.28
N GLY A 165 13.14 0.73 -7.21
CA GLY A 165 14.09 -0.37 -7.07
C GLY A 165 13.43 -1.75 -7.15
N THR A 166 12.25 -1.91 -6.54
CA THR A 166 11.48 -3.15 -6.58
C THR A 166 10.97 -3.46 -7.99
N MET A 167 10.36 -2.49 -8.67
CA MET A 167 9.69 -2.69 -9.95
C MET A 167 10.63 -2.76 -11.15
N PHE A 168 11.83 -2.14 -11.05
CA PHE A 168 12.81 -2.12 -12.14
C PHE A 168 14.12 -2.86 -11.81
N GLY A 169 14.12 -3.67 -10.73
CA GLY A 169 15.23 -4.57 -10.40
C GLY A 169 16.45 -3.89 -9.77
N GLY A 170 16.26 -2.75 -9.12
CA GLY A 170 17.32 -1.98 -8.46
C GLY A 170 17.45 -0.55 -9.00
N PHE A 171 18.58 0.09 -8.69
CA PHE A 171 18.92 1.44 -9.08
C PHE A 171 19.99 1.45 -10.17
N LEU A 172 20.28 2.59 -10.77
CA LEU A 172 21.27 2.74 -11.80
C LEU A 172 22.65 2.25 -11.33
N GLY A 173 23.17 1.22 -12.02
CA GLY A 173 24.44 0.56 -11.70
C GLY A 173 24.29 -0.73 -10.91
N ASP A 174 23.11 -1.09 -10.45
CA ASP A 174 22.84 -2.41 -9.89
C ASP A 174 22.77 -3.47 -10.99
N GLU A 175 23.19 -4.71 -10.67
CA GLU A 175 23.30 -5.80 -11.65
C GLU A 175 21.95 -6.16 -12.30
N ASN A 176 20.87 -6.06 -11.53
CA ASN A 176 19.53 -6.45 -11.95
C ASN A 176 18.67 -5.28 -12.46
N HIS A 177 19.19 -4.04 -12.46
CA HIS A 177 18.46 -2.89 -12.96
C HIS A 177 18.16 -3.00 -14.45
N VAL A 178 16.89 -2.87 -14.82
CA VAL A 178 16.42 -3.21 -16.17
C VAL A 178 16.34 -2.02 -17.13
N VAL A 179 16.21 -0.77 -16.66
CA VAL A 179 16.12 0.42 -17.53
C VAL A 179 17.52 0.87 -17.93
N GLU A 180 17.93 0.57 -19.17
CA GLU A 180 19.29 0.86 -19.67
C GLU A 180 19.43 2.28 -20.22
N GLU A 181 18.45 2.74 -21.03
CA GLU A 181 18.44 4.07 -21.62
C GLU A 181 17.03 4.67 -21.65
N ILE A 182 16.96 5.99 -21.51
CA ILE A 182 15.74 6.79 -21.70
C ILE A 182 16.05 7.86 -22.75
N ASN A 183 15.48 7.70 -23.95
CA ASN A 183 15.78 8.49 -25.13
C ASN A 183 14.64 9.45 -25.46
N VAL A 184 14.84 10.76 -25.31
CA VAL A 184 13.93 11.76 -25.83
C VAL A 184 14.10 11.83 -27.35
N VAL A 185 13.11 11.33 -28.10
CA VAL A 185 13.11 11.34 -29.56
C VAL A 185 12.71 12.73 -30.08
N ASN A 186 11.65 13.30 -29.48
CA ASN A 186 11.21 14.69 -29.66
C ASN A 186 10.35 15.09 -28.43
N ASP A 187 9.80 16.31 -28.42
CA ASP A 187 9.04 16.83 -27.27
C ASP A 187 7.86 15.95 -26.84
N HIS A 188 7.30 15.13 -27.76
CA HIS A 188 6.11 14.28 -27.51
C HIS A 188 6.36 12.80 -27.84
N GLU A 189 7.62 12.37 -27.85
CA GLU A 189 7.98 10.97 -28.10
C GLU A 189 9.18 10.58 -27.28
N ILE A 190 9.05 9.52 -26.47
CA ILE A 190 10.09 9.02 -25.58
C ILE A 190 10.23 7.50 -25.70
N GLU A 191 11.46 7.01 -25.72
CA GLU A 191 11.78 5.59 -25.80
C GLU A 191 12.50 5.15 -24.52
N PHE A 192 12.03 4.05 -23.96
CA PHE A 192 12.70 3.30 -22.88
C PHE A 192 13.35 2.06 -23.47
N VAL A 193 14.65 1.89 -23.23
CA VAL A 193 15.41 0.71 -23.64
C VAL A 193 15.73 -0.11 -22.40
N LEU A 194 15.41 -1.39 -22.43
CA LEU A 194 15.63 -2.33 -21.33
C LEU A 194 16.80 -3.25 -21.61
N SER A 195 17.56 -3.63 -20.58
CA SER A 195 18.63 -4.62 -20.63
C SER A 195 18.13 -6.04 -20.81
N GLN A 196 16.88 -6.30 -20.41
CA GLN A 196 16.16 -7.57 -20.58
C GLN A 196 14.66 -7.29 -20.63
N PRO A 197 13.85 -8.19 -21.21
CA PRO A 197 12.40 -8.03 -21.22
C PRO A 197 11.84 -7.99 -19.78
N LEU A 198 10.76 -7.23 -19.61
CA LEU A 198 10.02 -7.14 -18.35
C LEU A 198 8.53 -7.24 -18.67
N GLY A 199 7.91 -8.40 -18.41
CA GLY A 199 6.55 -8.73 -18.84
C GLY A 199 5.46 -7.83 -18.27
N PHE A 200 5.75 -7.10 -17.20
CA PHE A 200 4.84 -6.15 -16.54
C PHE A 200 5.32 -4.69 -16.64
N PHE A 201 6.17 -4.37 -17.62
CA PHE A 201 6.69 -3.01 -17.79
C PHE A 201 5.57 -1.98 -18.02
N LEU A 202 4.55 -2.31 -18.83
CA LEU A 202 3.41 -1.41 -19.08
C LEU A 202 2.57 -1.20 -17.82
N GLN A 203 2.36 -2.24 -17.01
CA GLN A 203 1.68 -2.14 -15.73
C GLN A 203 2.42 -1.19 -14.78
N ASN A 204 3.76 -1.25 -14.76
CA ASN A 204 4.55 -0.33 -13.96
C ASN A 204 4.37 1.13 -14.40
N MET A 205 4.21 1.39 -15.71
CA MET A 205 3.97 2.73 -16.23
C MET A 205 2.59 3.31 -15.86
N ALA A 206 1.65 2.46 -15.43
CA ALA A 206 0.32 2.85 -14.96
C ALA A 206 0.23 3.03 -13.43
N MET A 207 1.28 2.66 -12.68
CA MET A 207 1.27 2.76 -11.22
C MET A 207 1.23 4.20 -10.74
N THR A 208 0.51 4.43 -9.66
CA THR A 208 0.45 5.74 -8.97
C THR A 208 1.75 6.15 -8.29
N TYR A 209 2.77 5.29 -8.29
CA TYR A 209 4.11 5.55 -7.77
C TYR A 209 5.06 6.17 -8.80
N PHE A 210 4.70 6.14 -10.09
CA PHE A 210 5.54 6.64 -11.19
C PHE A 210 4.86 7.72 -12.04
N PRO A 211 4.13 8.67 -11.42
CA PRO A 211 3.53 9.77 -12.15
C PRO A 211 4.56 10.89 -12.38
N ILE A 212 4.24 11.82 -13.26
CA ILE A 212 5.19 12.86 -13.65
C ILE A 212 5.01 14.13 -12.82
N THR A 213 6.05 14.49 -12.08
CA THR A 213 6.17 15.75 -11.32
C THR A 213 6.78 16.83 -12.20
N SER A 214 6.33 18.09 -12.05
CA SER A 214 6.93 19.25 -12.76
C SER A 214 8.43 19.38 -12.46
N PRO A 215 9.31 19.38 -13.47
CA PRO A 215 10.73 19.66 -13.27
C PRO A 215 11.00 21.07 -12.71
N ALA A 216 10.15 22.05 -13.04
CA ALA A 216 10.26 23.40 -12.49
C ALA A 216 9.96 23.43 -10.97
N ALA A 217 8.96 22.64 -10.52
CA ALA A 217 8.68 22.48 -9.11
C ALA A 217 9.79 21.72 -8.36
N LEU A 218 10.40 20.70 -8.98
CA LEU A 218 11.58 20.03 -8.42
C LEU A 218 12.76 20.99 -8.22
N GLU A 219 12.99 21.93 -9.17
CA GLU A 219 14.00 22.97 -9.03
C GLU A 219 13.65 24.00 -7.95
N GLU A 220 12.36 24.42 -7.86
CA GLU A 220 11.90 25.46 -6.94
C GLU A 220 11.86 24.99 -5.49
N TYR A 221 11.25 23.81 -5.24
CA TYR A 221 11.00 23.32 -3.89
C TYR A 221 12.07 22.37 -3.37
N GLY A 222 12.86 21.74 -4.25
CA GLY A 222 13.85 20.76 -3.84
C GLY A 222 13.24 19.64 -2.99
N PRO A 223 13.88 19.28 -1.85
CA PRO A 223 13.34 18.24 -0.97
C PRO A 223 11.97 18.54 -0.35
N ALA A 224 11.53 19.81 -0.38
CA ALA A 224 10.18 20.16 0.09
C ALA A 224 9.06 19.85 -0.93
N ILE A 225 9.36 19.20 -2.04
CA ILE A 225 8.38 18.77 -3.04
C ILE A 225 7.31 17.84 -2.44
N ASN A 226 7.66 17.08 -1.40
CA ASN A 226 6.74 16.22 -0.67
C ASN A 226 5.61 16.97 0.08
N GLU A 227 5.74 18.27 0.26
CA GLU A 227 4.73 19.15 0.87
C GLU A 227 4.23 20.22 -0.11
N ASN A 228 4.80 20.27 -1.32
CA ASN A 228 4.45 21.19 -2.39
C ASN A 228 4.30 20.46 -3.74
N PRO A 229 3.38 19.50 -3.82
CA PRO A 229 3.23 18.65 -4.99
C PRO A 229 2.70 19.44 -6.20
N VAL A 230 3.29 19.21 -7.38
CA VAL A 230 2.90 19.85 -8.64
C VAL A 230 2.87 18.79 -9.75
N GLY A 231 1.69 18.41 -10.17
CA GLY A 231 1.44 17.43 -11.24
C GLY A 231 0.62 18.00 -12.38
N THR A 232 0.03 17.11 -13.17
CA THR A 232 -0.87 17.42 -14.30
C THR A 232 -2.30 16.97 -14.03
N GLY A 233 -2.57 16.40 -12.84
CA GLY A 233 -3.82 15.77 -12.48
C GLY A 233 -5.02 16.74 -12.37
N PRO A 234 -6.23 16.20 -12.14
CA PRO A 234 -7.46 16.97 -12.14
C PRO A 234 -7.57 17.98 -10.99
N PHE A 235 -6.82 17.79 -9.92
CA PHE A 235 -6.86 18.68 -8.76
C PHE A 235 -5.47 19.19 -8.41
N GLU A 236 -5.37 20.46 -8.02
CA GLU A 236 -4.15 21.11 -7.55
C GLU A 236 -4.12 21.21 -6.03
N PHE A 237 -2.93 21.15 -5.46
CA PHE A 237 -2.71 21.18 -4.02
C PHE A 237 -2.92 22.59 -3.44
N VAL A 238 -3.66 22.66 -2.32
CA VAL A 238 -3.90 23.91 -1.60
C VAL A 238 -3.18 23.92 -0.25
N SER A 239 -3.42 22.89 0.59
CA SER A 239 -2.85 22.86 1.94
C SER A 239 -2.84 21.47 2.54
N TRP A 240 -1.94 21.27 3.48
CA TRP A 240 -1.84 20.07 4.30
C TRP A 240 -1.72 20.44 5.77
N ALA A 241 -2.76 20.21 6.54
CA ALA A 241 -2.74 20.23 8.01
C ALA A 241 -2.42 18.81 8.50
N LYS A 242 -1.20 18.60 8.99
CA LYS A 242 -0.71 17.26 9.39
C LYS A 242 -1.63 16.63 10.44
N ASP A 243 -1.93 15.34 10.26
CA ASP A 243 -2.83 14.53 11.09
C ASP A 243 -4.30 15.05 11.15
N ASP A 244 -4.69 15.94 10.24
CA ASP A 244 -6.01 16.56 10.19
C ASP A 244 -6.60 16.49 8.78
N SER A 245 -6.07 17.27 7.83
CA SER A 245 -6.68 17.33 6.50
C SER A 245 -5.70 17.72 5.38
N ILE A 246 -6.03 17.28 4.14
CA ILE A 246 -5.44 17.77 2.90
C ILE A 246 -6.55 18.35 2.03
N VAL A 247 -6.32 19.56 1.50
CA VAL A 247 -7.26 20.27 0.63
C VAL A 247 -6.70 20.37 -0.77
N LEU A 248 -7.51 19.98 -1.75
CA LEU A 248 -7.21 20.09 -3.17
C LEU A 248 -8.31 20.92 -3.86
N ASP A 249 -7.95 21.85 -4.73
CA ASP A 249 -8.87 22.59 -5.57
C ASP A 249 -8.87 22.03 -7.00
N LYS A 250 -9.94 22.28 -7.71
CA LYS A 250 -10.06 21.96 -9.13
C LYS A 250 -8.96 22.64 -9.94
N PHE A 251 -8.30 21.88 -10.83
CA PHE A 251 -7.41 22.42 -11.84
C PHE A 251 -8.21 22.82 -13.10
N ASP A 252 -8.41 24.11 -13.33
CA ASP A 252 -9.26 24.62 -14.42
C ASP A 252 -8.69 24.30 -15.81
N ASP A 253 -7.35 24.18 -15.95
CA ASP A 253 -6.66 23.87 -17.20
C ASP A 253 -6.40 22.36 -17.39
N TYR A 254 -7.17 21.50 -16.65
CA TYR A 254 -7.03 20.05 -16.80
C TYR A 254 -7.29 19.58 -18.23
N ARG A 255 -6.45 18.68 -18.74
CA ARG A 255 -6.43 18.24 -20.15
C ARG A 255 -7.74 17.62 -20.66
N ILE A 256 -8.57 17.03 -19.77
CA ILE A 256 -9.84 16.40 -20.15
C ILE A 256 -10.98 17.40 -19.99
N GLU A 257 -11.58 17.80 -21.12
CA GLU A 257 -12.65 18.80 -21.16
C GLU A 257 -13.85 18.40 -20.28
N GLY A 258 -14.23 19.29 -19.39
CA GLY A 258 -15.39 19.13 -18.49
C GLY A 258 -15.10 18.35 -17.22
N LEU A 259 -13.85 18.00 -16.95
CA LEU A 259 -13.36 17.43 -15.69
C LEU A 259 -12.36 18.38 -15.01
N PRO A 260 -12.17 18.26 -13.69
CA PRO A 260 -13.03 17.51 -12.75
C PRO A 260 -14.40 18.16 -12.57
N LYS A 261 -15.35 17.39 -12.03
CA LYS A 261 -16.73 17.87 -11.74
C LYS A 261 -16.80 18.62 -10.42
N LEU A 262 -16.05 18.16 -9.43
CA LEU A 262 -15.94 18.78 -8.12
C LEU A 262 -15.11 20.08 -8.22
N ASP A 263 -15.43 21.06 -7.39
CA ASP A 263 -14.66 22.30 -7.28
C ASP A 263 -13.52 22.14 -6.24
N ARG A 264 -13.72 21.27 -5.24
CA ARG A 264 -12.77 21.01 -4.15
C ARG A 264 -12.93 19.59 -3.61
N VAL A 265 -11.82 19.00 -3.16
CA VAL A 265 -11.81 17.77 -2.38
C VAL A 265 -11.06 18.02 -1.07
N VAL A 266 -11.67 17.63 0.04
CA VAL A 266 -11.06 17.65 1.38
C VAL A 266 -10.88 16.22 1.85
N PHE A 267 -9.66 15.81 2.11
CA PHE A 267 -9.37 14.52 2.70
C PHE A 267 -9.16 14.67 4.20
N GLU A 268 -10.10 14.20 5.00
CA GLU A 268 -10.05 14.28 6.47
C GLU A 268 -9.48 13.00 7.09
N VAL A 269 -8.69 13.16 8.16
CA VAL A 269 -8.13 12.04 8.92
C VAL A 269 -9.00 11.75 10.14
N ILE A 270 -9.74 10.64 10.10
CA ILE A 270 -10.54 10.13 11.23
C ILE A 270 -10.08 8.70 11.49
N PRO A 271 -9.16 8.43 12.44
CA PRO A 271 -8.53 7.12 12.59
C PRO A 271 -9.49 5.97 12.97
N ASP A 272 -10.53 6.26 13.74
CA ASP A 272 -11.49 5.25 14.21
C ASP A 272 -12.60 5.00 13.18
N ASN A 273 -12.75 3.75 12.71
CA ASN A 273 -13.75 3.37 11.70
C ASN A 273 -15.19 3.65 12.15
N ALA A 274 -15.50 3.45 13.44
CA ALA A 274 -16.85 3.70 13.95
C ALA A 274 -17.14 5.22 14.02
N ALA A 275 -16.14 6.04 14.33
CA ALA A 275 -16.27 7.49 14.29
C ALA A 275 -16.50 7.99 12.85
N ARG A 276 -15.77 7.43 11.84
CA ARG A 276 -16.02 7.74 10.42
C ARG A 276 -17.44 7.41 10.00
N LEU A 277 -17.98 6.25 10.41
CA LEU A 277 -19.35 5.86 10.09
C LEU A 277 -20.38 6.80 10.75
N ILE A 278 -20.10 7.30 11.95
CA ILE A 278 -20.96 8.29 12.62
C ILE A 278 -20.94 9.61 11.84
N ALA A 279 -19.77 10.09 11.43
CA ALA A 279 -19.60 11.31 10.64
C ALA A 279 -20.31 11.20 9.28
N LEU A 280 -20.22 10.04 8.60
CA LEU A 280 -20.95 9.76 7.35
C LEU A 280 -22.48 9.83 7.56
N ARG A 281 -23.01 9.21 8.60
CA ARG A 281 -24.43 9.23 8.92
C ARG A 281 -24.97 10.61 9.32
N SER A 282 -24.11 11.47 9.89
CA SER A 282 -24.49 12.86 10.22
C SER A 282 -24.37 13.81 9.03
N GLY A 283 -23.74 13.37 7.93
CA GLY A 283 -23.48 14.20 6.76
C GLY A 283 -22.32 15.18 6.96
N GLU A 284 -21.42 14.91 7.92
CA GLU A 284 -20.18 15.66 8.10
C GLU A 284 -19.13 15.28 7.06
N ILE A 285 -19.21 14.07 6.50
CA ILE A 285 -18.37 13.57 5.41
C ILE A 285 -19.23 12.92 4.33
N ASP A 286 -18.73 12.82 3.11
CA ASP A 286 -19.43 12.25 1.96
C ASP A 286 -19.01 10.82 1.63
N ILE A 287 -17.71 10.51 1.81
CA ILE A 287 -17.13 9.18 1.56
C ILE A 287 -16.34 8.75 2.79
N MET A 288 -16.49 7.51 3.20
CA MET A 288 -15.59 6.87 4.17
C MET A 288 -14.93 5.63 3.58
N ASP A 289 -13.61 5.51 3.71
CA ASP A 289 -12.88 4.27 3.50
C ASP A 289 -12.75 3.48 4.81
N GLY A 290 -12.59 2.14 4.72
CA GLY A 290 -12.35 1.30 5.88
C GLY A 290 -13.58 1.09 6.77
N LEU A 291 -14.73 0.80 6.17
CA LEU A 291 -15.92 0.33 6.90
C LEU A 291 -15.63 -1.05 7.52
N ASN A 292 -16.02 -1.25 8.78
CA ASN A 292 -15.92 -2.59 9.38
C ASN A 292 -16.93 -3.53 8.70
N PRO A 293 -16.55 -4.77 8.36
CA PRO A 293 -17.45 -5.72 7.70
C PRO A 293 -18.78 -5.94 8.44
N ASP A 294 -18.77 -5.97 9.77
CA ASP A 294 -19.97 -6.13 10.61
C ASP A 294 -20.96 -4.97 10.50
N ASP A 295 -20.49 -3.77 10.11
CA ASP A 295 -21.34 -2.58 9.96
C ASP A 295 -22.02 -2.50 8.59
N ALA A 296 -21.57 -3.29 7.60
CA ALA A 296 -22.03 -3.25 6.21
C ALA A 296 -23.56 -3.45 6.08
N ALA A 297 -24.12 -4.45 6.76
CA ALA A 297 -25.57 -4.68 6.76
C ALA A 297 -26.37 -3.50 7.32
N GLY A 298 -25.78 -2.74 8.24
CA GLY A 298 -26.37 -1.52 8.79
C GLY A 298 -26.31 -0.33 7.82
N VAL A 299 -25.30 -0.30 6.94
CA VAL A 299 -25.18 0.68 5.85
C VAL A 299 -26.16 0.34 4.73
N GLU A 300 -26.24 -0.91 4.28
CA GLU A 300 -27.21 -1.36 3.27
C GLU A 300 -28.69 -1.08 3.64
N ALA A 301 -28.99 -1.11 4.94
CA ALA A 301 -30.34 -0.84 5.44
C ALA A 301 -30.64 0.66 5.60
N ASP A 302 -29.66 1.54 5.46
CA ASP A 302 -29.80 2.98 5.61
C ASP A 302 -30.11 3.64 4.26
N GLU A 303 -31.33 4.20 4.13
CA GLU A 303 -31.78 4.83 2.88
C GLU A 303 -30.95 6.06 2.46
N GLY A 304 -30.11 6.60 3.34
CA GLY A 304 -29.25 7.77 3.10
C GLY A 304 -27.84 7.42 2.64
N LEU A 305 -27.47 6.14 2.65
CA LEU A 305 -26.11 5.67 2.38
C LEU A 305 -26.06 4.68 1.22
N GLU A 306 -24.89 4.53 0.63
CA GLU A 306 -24.59 3.51 -0.37
C GLU A 306 -23.34 2.72 0.06
N LEU A 307 -23.41 1.38 -0.07
CA LEU A 307 -22.33 0.46 0.25
C LEU A 307 -21.59 0.07 -1.02
N TYR A 308 -20.27 0.07 -0.96
CA TYR A 308 -19.39 -0.41 -2.03
C TYR A 308 -18.47 -1.51 -1.53
N GLU A 309 -18.10 -2.41 -2.43
CA GLU A 309 -17.05 -3.41 -2.25
C GLU A 309 -15.90 -3.12 -3.22
N ARG A 310 -14.65 -3.20 -2.74
CA ARG A 310 -13.48 -3.25 -3.62
C ARG A 310 -13.27 -4.68 -4.08
N ALA A 311 -12.84 -4.86 -5.32
CA ALA A 311 -12.44 -6.17 -5.82
C ALA A 311 -11.28 -6.75 -5.00
N GLU A 312 -11.20 -8.08 -4.96
CA GLU A 312 -10.14 -8.81 -4.26
C GLU A 312 -8.77 -8.46 -4.85
N ASN A 313 -7.92 -7.87 -4.02
CA ASN A 313 -6.56 -7.42 -4.41
C ASN A 313 -5.56 -7.65 -3.27
N ASN A 314 -5.79 -8.67 -2.46
CA ASN A 314 -4.99 -8.94 -1.28
C ASN A 314 -5.06 -10.41 -0.87
N ILE A 315 -4.16 -10.79 0.02
CA ILE A 315 -4.12 -12.10 0.68
C ILE A 315 -3.77 -11.92 2.15
N GLY A 316 -4.55 -12.51 3.05
CA GLY A 316 -4.17 -12.76 4.43
C GLY A 316 -3.68 -14.19 4.58
N TYR A 317 -2.56 -14.42 5.26
CA TYR A 317 -1.95 -15.74 5.35
C TYR A 317 -1.24 -16.00 6.68
N VAL A 318 -0.98 -17.29 6.92
CA VAL A 318 -0.04 -17.77 7.95
C VAL A 318 1.20 -18.30 7.24
N GLY A 319 2.36 -17.72 7.48
CA GLY A 319 3.63 -18.15 6.92
C GLY A 319 4.41 -19.05 7.89
N PHE A 320 5.15 -20.00 7.35
CA PHE A 320 6.05 -20.87 8.08
C PHE A 320 7.51 -20.50 7.78
N ASN A 321 8.38 -20.44 8.78
CA ASN A 321 9.81 -20.41 8.51
C ASN A 321 10.27 -21.83 8.15
N VAL A 322 10.34 -22.12 6.82
CA VAL A 322 10.63 -23.49 6.33
C VAL A 322 12.08 -23.93 6.54
N GLN A 323 12.97 -23.03 6.98
CA GLN A 323 14.36 -23.37 7.34
C GLN A 323 14.54 -23.58 8.84
N LYS A 324 13.47 -23.47 9.65
CA LYS A 324 13.51 -23.56 11.11
C LYS A 324 12.68 -24.73 11.62
N GLU A 325 13.27 -25.55 12.51
CA GLU A 325 12.49 -26.59 13.20
C GLU A 325 11.32 -25.97 13.99
N PRO A 326 10.12 -26.58 13.92
CA PRO A 326 9.80 -27.86 13.31
C PRO A 326 9.25 -27.72 11.85
N PHE A 327 9.17 -26.51 11.29
CA PHE A 327 8.55 -26.25 9.98
C PHE A 327 9.46 -26.51 8.78
N ASP A 328 10.69 -27.01 8.99
CA ASP A 328 11.51 -27.64 7.96
C ASP A 328 10.92 -28.99 7.48
N ASN A 329 9.97 -29.56 8.23
CA ASN A 329 9.24 -30.76 7.89
C ASN A 329 7.95 -30.42 7.08
N LYS A 330 7.88 -30.83 5.80
CA LYS A 330 6.74 -30.63 4.91
C LYS A 330 5.44 -31.27 5.42
N ASP A 331 5.52 -32.51 5.96
CA ASP A 331 4.34 -33.21 6.48
C ASP A 331 3.70 -32.46 7.66
N LEU A 332 4.53 -31.78 8.47
CA LEU A 332 4.01 -30.92 9.54
C LEU A 332 3.31 -29.68 8.97
N ARG A 333 3.84 -29.05 7.91
CA ARG A 333 3.19 -27.90 7.28
C ARG A 333 1.83 -28.29 6.70
N HIS A 334 1.73 -29.45 6.06
CA HIS A 334 0.48 -30.03 5.57
C HIS A 334 -0.48 -30.31 6.73
N ALA A 335 0.00 -30.89 7.85
CA ALA A 335 -0.83 -31.14 9.02
C ALA A 335 -1.44 -29.86 9.58
N VAL A 336 -0.63 -28.80 9.72
CA VAL A 336 -1.11 -27.47 10.19
C VAL A 336 -2.09 -26.87 9.18
N SER A 337 -1.84 -27.03 7.87
CA SER A 337 -2.75 -26.52 6.83
C SER A 337 -4.13 -27.16 6.88
N HIS A 338 -4.22 -28.48 7.13
CA HIS A 338 -5.49 -29.20 7.33
C HIS A 338 -6.15 -28.91 8.69
N ALA A 339 -5.40 -28.43 9.67
CA ALA A 339 -5.93 -28.11 10.98
C ALA A 339 -6.55 -26.72 11.07
N ILE A 340 -6.32 -25.80 10.14
CA ILE A 340 -6.83 -24.42 10.17
C ILE A 340 -8.14 -24.31 9.39
N ASP A 341 -9.22 -23.92 10.09
CA ASP A 341 -10.56 -23.71 9.51
C ASP A 341 -10.65 -22.30 8.91
N LYS A 342 -10.26 -22.19 7.63
CA LYS A 342 -10.29 -20.93 6.88
C LYS A 342 -11.71 -20.42 6.63
N GLU A 343 -12.66 -21.33 6.46
CA GLU A 343 -14.08 -20.98 6.24
C GLU A 343 -14.67 -20.35 7.51
N ALA A 344 -14.39 -20.92 8.67
CA ALA A 344 -14.82 -20.35 9.95
C ALA A 344 -14.18 -18.97 10.20
N ILE A 345 -12.92 -18.76 9.82
CA ILE A 345 -12.24 -17.46 9.90
C ILE A 345 -12.94 -16.45 8.99
N ALA A 346 -13.20 -16.82 7.72
CA ALA A 346 -13.87 -15.96 6.75
C ALA A 346 -15.29 -15.58 7.20
N GLU A 347 -16.07 -16.55 7.71
CA GLU A 347 -17.43 -16.31 8.22
C GLU A 347 -17.44 -15.42 9.48
N ALA A 348 -16.52 -15.68 10.41
CA ALA A 348 -16.51 -14.98 11.70
C ALA A 348 -16.06 -13.52 11.63
N LEU A 349 -15.19 -13.16 10.68
CA LEU A 349 -14.47 -11.87 10.72
C LEU A 349 -14.75 -10.96 9.52
N TYR A 350 -15.32 -11.50 8.45
CA TYR A 350 -15.49 -10.73 7.21
C TYR A 350 -16.95 -10.57 6.78
N ALA A 351 -17.91 -11.09 7.55
CA ALA A 351 -19.35 -10.95 7.29
C ALA A 351 -19.78 -11.29 5.84
N GLY A 352 -19.05 -12.18 5.16
CA GLY A 352 -19.27 -12.55 3.75
C GLY A 352 -18.41 -11.76 2.74
N TYR A 353 -17.61 -10.80 3.19
CA TYR A 353 -16.72 -9.98 2.35
C TYR A 353 -15.29 -10.55 2.25
N ALA A 354 -15.16 -11.87 2.30
CA ALA A 354 -13.92 -12.57 2.02
C ALA A 354 -14.19 -13.95 1.43
N THR A 355 -13.25 -14.43 0.61
CA THR A 355 -13.25 -15.77 0.03
C THR A 355 -12.09 -16.56 0.62
N PRO A 356 -12.29 -17.79 1.16
CA PRO A 356 -11.20 -18.65 1.57
C PRO A 356 -10.22 -18.89 0.40
N ALA A 357 -8.92 -18.73 0.66
CA ALA A 357 -7.88 -18.81 -0.36
C ALA A 357 -7.28 -20.21 -0.47
N SER A 358 -6.96 -20.65 -1.69
CA SER A 358 -6.17 -21.86 -1.97
C SER A 358 -4.72 -21.55 -2.33
N VAL A 359 -4.49 -20.40 -2.96
CA VAL A 359 -3.16 -19.90 -3.38
C VAL A 359 -3.00 -18.44 -2.96
N PRO A 360 -1.76 -17.92 -2.89
CA PRO A 360 -1.54 -16.52 -2.48
C PRO A 360 -1.98 -15.48 -3.51
N LEU A 361 -2.21 -15.87 -4.77
CA LEU A 361 -2.65 -14.97 -5.84
C LEU A 361 -4.18 -14.79 -5.82
N PRO A 362 -4.73 -13.54 -5.87
CA PRO A 362 -6.18 -13.34 -5.94
C PRO A 362 -6.80 -13.88 -7.23
N PRO A 363 -8.08 -14.35 -7.20
CA PRO A 363 -8.73 -14.98 -8.35
C PRO A 363 -8.87 -14.11 -9.61
N SER A 364 -8.87 -12.78 -9.44
CA SER A 364 -8.98 -11.82 -10.55
C SER A 364 -7.70 -11.65 -11.36
N TYR A 365 -6.57 -12.18 -10.86
CA TYR A 365 -5.27 -12.00 -11.51
C TYR A 365 -5.04 -13.02 -12.63
N MET A 366 -4.33 -12.56 -13.68
CA MET A 366 -3.84 -13.44 -14.73
C MET A 366 -3.02 -14.59 -14.13
N GLY A 367 -3.20 -15.81 -14.66
CA GLY A 367 -2.46 -16.97 -14.18
C GLY A 367 -2.88 -17.49 -12.81
N TYR A 368 -4.00 -17.01 -12.24
CA TYR A 368 -4.61 -17.69 -11.09
C TYR A 368 -4.86 -19.15 -11.44
N ASN A 369 -4.50 -20.06 -10.55
CA ASN A 369 -4.67 -21.50 -10.77
C ASN A 369 -5.82 -22.04 -9.92
N ASP A 370 -6.99 -22.22 -10.55
CA ASP A 370 -8.20 -22.77 -9.93
C ASP A 370 -8.20 -24.31 -9.84
N GLU A 371 -7.20 -24.97 -10.45
CA GLU A 371 -7.01 -26.42 -10.33
C GLU A 371 -6.24 -26.81 -9.05
N VAL A 372 -5.60 -25.85 -8.37
CA VAL A 372 -4.94 -26.11 -7.08
C VAL A 372 -5.98 -26.32 -6.00
N GLU A 373 -6.05 -27.56 -5.50
CA GLU A 373 -6.94 -27.90 -4.41
C GLU A 373 -6.49 -27.24 -3.09
N SER A 374 -7.40 -26.56 -2.42
CA SER A 374 -7.17 -26.03 -1.07
C SER A 374 -7.01 -27.16 -0.06
N PHE A 375 -6.16 -26.97 0.93
CA PHE A 375 -6.19 -27.80 2.13
C PHE A 375 -7.57 -27.63 2.81
N GLU A 376 -8.42 -28.65 2.73
CA GLU A 376 -9.69 -28.68 3.43
C GLU A 376 -9.45 -28.82 4.95
N TYR A 377 -10.29 -28.16 5.76
CA TYR A 377 -10.26 -28.35 7.21
C TYR A 377 -10.62 -29.79 7.55
N ASP A 378 -9.63 -30.58 7.95
CA ASP A 378 -9.76 -31.98 8.33
C ASP A 378 -8.86 -32.32 9.53
N PRO A 379 -9.36 -32.14 10.76
CA PRO A 379 -8.59 -32.45 11.96
C PRO A 379 -8.16 -33.92 12.08
N ASP A 380 -8.85 -34.85 11.43
CA ASP A 380 -8.47 -36.27 11.46
C ASP A 380 -7.26 -36.53 10.56
N THR A 381 -7.26 -36.02 9.32
CA THR A 381 -6.10 -36.01 8.44
C THR A 381 -4.91 -35.27 9.06
N ALA A 382 -5.15 -34.11 9.71
CA ALA A 382 -4.10 -33.38 10.42
C ALA A 382 -3.42 -34.23 11.50
N ARG A 383 -4.18 -34.99 12.31
CA ARG A 383 -3.62 -35.91 13.33
C ARG A 383 -2.83 -37.05 12.72
N GLU A 384 -3.27 -37.63 11.60
CA GLU A 384 -2.53 -38.68 10.89
C GLU A 384 -1.19 -38.16 10.38
N LEU A 385 -1.18 -36.99 9.77
CA LEU A 385 0.05 -36.32 9.29
C LEU A 385 1.00 -35.95 10.44
N LEU A 386 0.48 -35.50 11.58
CA LEU A 386 1.29 -35.22 12.79
C LEU A 386 1.94 -36.49 13.34
N GLU A 387 1.24 -37.64 13.33
CA GLU A 387 1.82 -38.92 13.73
C GLU A 387 2.94 -39.33 12.76
N ASP A 388 2.73 -39.23 11.45
CA ASP A 388 3.71 -39.55 10.41
C ASP A 388 4.94 -38.61 10.46
N ALA A 389 4.72 -37.33 10.79
CA ALA A 389 5.78 -36.34 11.01
C ALA A 389 6.57 -36.55 12.32
N GLY A 390 6.12 -37.48 13.19
CA GLY A 390 6.82 -37.84 14.44
C GLY A 390 6.35 -37.09 15.67
N TYR A 391 5.20 -36.40 15.64
CA TYR A 391 4.66 -35.59 16.72
C TYR A 391 3.40 -36.21 17.38
N ALA A 392 3.26 -37.52 17.36
CA ALA A 392 2.14 -38.25 17.99
C ALA A 392 1.93 -37.93 19.49
N ASP A 393 2.99 -37.56 20.22
CA ASP A 393 2.95 -37.21 21.64
C ASP A 393 2.62 -35.71 21.90
N GLY A 394 2.36 -34.94 20.84
CA GLY A 394 2.12 -33.48 20.87
C GLY A 394 3.30 -32.64 20.44
N LEU A 395 3.04 -31.36 20.15
CA LEU A 395 4.02 -30.39 19.68
C LEU A 395 3.74 -29.03 20.36
N GLU A 396 4.81 -28.29 20.68
CA GLU A 396 4.71 -26.89 21.14
C GLU A 396 5.32 -25.98 20.09
N ILE A 397 4.59 -24.93 19.64
CA ILE A 397 5.03 -23.96 18.64
C ILE A 397 4.67 -22.53 19.04
N GLU A 398 5.32 -21.57 18.37
CA GLU A 398 4.98 -20.14 18.46
C GLU A 398 4.25 -19.67 17.21
N LEU A 399 3.14 -18.94 17.42
CA LEU A 399 2.45 -18.16 16.38
C LEU A 399 2.65 -16.67 16.69
N TRP A 400 3.29 -15.96 15.79
CA TRP A 400 3.47 -14.52 15.89
C TRP A 400 2.28 -13.80 15.25
N THR A 401 1.49 -13.08 16.07
CA THR A 401 0.33 -12.33 15.58
C THR A 401 0.67 -10.90 15.21
N MET A 402 0.00 -10.37 14.18
CA MET A 402 0.11 -8.96 13.81
C MET A 402 -0.46 -8.07 14.91
N PRO A 403 0.19 -6.96 15.27
CA PRO A 403 -0.33 -6.02 16.27
C PRO A 403 -1.29 -4.97 15.69
N VAL A 404 -1.48 -4.93 14.37
CA VAL A 404 -2.29 -3.92 13.67
C VAL A 404 -3.29 -4.56 12.72
N ALA A 405 -4.50 -4.01 12.68
CA ALA A 405 -5.54 -4.40 11.72
C ALA A 405 -5.16 -3.95 10.30
N ARG A 406 -5.51 -4.75 9.30
CA ARG A 406 -5.36 -4.47 7.87
C ARG A 406 -6.61 -4.98 7.13
N PRO A 407 -6.91 -4.48 5.91
CA PRO A 407 -8.06 -4.95 5.13
C PRO A 407 -8.06 -6.48 4.92
N TYR A 408 -6.89 -7.07 4.71
CA TYR A 408 -6.72 -8.53 4.59
C TYR A 408 -6.76 -9.27 5.94
N MET A 409 -6.76 -8.60 7.07
CA MET A 409 -6.82 -9.18 8.42
C MET A 409 -7.35 -8.13 9.42
N PRO A 410 -8.68 -7.92 9.48
CA PRO A 410 -9.28 -6.83 10.26
C PRO A 410 -9.18 -7.03 11.78
N ASP A 411 -9.05 -8.25 12.24
CA ASP A 411 -8.84 -8.59 13.66
C ASP A 411 -7.81 -9.72 13.80
N PRO A 412 -6.49 -9.39 13.73
CA PRO A 412 -5.42 -10.40 13.83
C PRO A 412 -5.41 -11.16 15.16
N GLU A 413 -5.83 -10.52 16.24
CA GLU A 413 -5.88 -11.16 17.57
C GLU A 413 -6.90 -12.29 17.57
N THR A 414 -8.14 -12.03 17.12
CA THR A 414 -9.17 -13.06 17.03
C THR A 414 -8.80 -14.16 16.04
N VAL A 415 -8.17 -13.83 14.89
CA VAL A 415 -7.65 -14.85 13.95
C VAL A 415 -6.63 -15.76 14.65
N SER A 416 -5.68 -15.19 15.40
CA SER A 416 -4.66 -15.98 16.09
C SER A 416 -5.26 -16.90 17.17
N GLU A 417 -6.30 -16.45 17.87
CA GLU A 417 -7.01 -17.26 18.87
C GLU A 417 -7.83 -18.42 18.21
N ILE A 418 -8.45 -18.19 17.05
CA ILE A 418 -9.11 -19.24 16.29
C ILE A 418 -8.10 -20.28 15.85
N ILE A 419 -6.97 -19.87 15.26
CA ILE A 419 -5.89 -20.77 14.83
C ILE A 419 -5.32 -21.55 16.02
N GLN A 420 -5.09 -20.89 17.15
CA GLN A 420 -4.63 -21.57 18.39
C GLN A 420 -5.62 -22.68 18.79
N ASN A 421 -6.92 -22.39 18.83
CA ASN A 421 -7.95 -23.37 19.20
C ASN A 421 -8.00 -24.54 18.22
N ASN A 422 -7.92 -24.28 16.90
CA ASN A 422 -7.90 -25.31 15.87
C ASN A 422 -6.69 -26.24 16.03
N LEU A 423 -5.51 -25.68 16.27
CA LEU A 423 -4.27 -26.45 16.44
C LEU A 423 -4.25 -27.23 17.76
N GLU A 424 -4.81 -26.69 18.85
CA GLU A 424 -4.97 -27.40 20.12
C GLU A 424 -5.86 -28.63 19.99
N GLU A 425 -6.90 -28.60 19.14
CA GLU A 425 -7.77 -29.74 18.87
C GLU A 425 -7.02 -30.94 18.29
N VAL A 426 -5.97 -30.72 17.51
CA VAL A 426 -5.15 -31.77 16.90
C VAL A 426 -3.89 -32.11 17.72
N GLY A 427 -3.69 -31.51 18.91
CA GLY A 427 -2.59 -31.82 19.83
C GLY A 427 -1.36 -30.92 19.68
N ILE A 428 -1.49 -29.77 19.01
CA ILE A 428 -0.45 -28.75 18.92
C ILE A 428 -0.75 -27.64 19.92
N THR A 429 0.16 -27.41 20.87
CA THR A 429 0.07 -26.29 21.82
C THR A 429 0.71 -25.05 21.21
N VAL A 430 -0.04 -23.96 21.10
CA VAL A 430 0.39 -22.72 20.46
C VAL A 430 0.62 -21.62 21.50
N THR A 431 1.80 -21.00 21.46
CA THR A 431 2.08 -19.76 22.20
C THR A 431 1.95 -18.57 21.25
N ILE A 432 0.98 -17.68 21.50
CA ILE A 432 0.82 -16.46 20.71
C ILE A 432 1.85 -15.43 21.17
N VAL A 433 2.72 -14.99 20.24
CA VAL A 433 3.76 -13.97 20.46
C VAL A 433 3.26 -12.64 19.92
N ARG A 434 3.42 -11.58 20.71
CA ARG A 434 2.99 -10.21 20.40
C ARG A 434 4.18 -9.28 20.47
N GLU A 435 4.41 -8.53 19.41
CA GLU A 435 5.47 -7.54 19.28
C GLU A 435 4.86 -6.24 18.76
N GLU A 436 5.51 -5.11 18.97
CA GLU A 436 5.18 -3.85 18.31
C GLU A 436 5.46 -3.93 16.80
N TRP A 437 4.74 -3.16 15.97
CA TRP A 437 4.76 -3.32 14.51
C TRP A 437 6.15 -3.28 13.87
N ALA A 438 6.97 -2.27 14.16
CA ALA A 438 8.31 -2.19 13.56
C ALA A 438 9.25 -3.33 14.02
N PRO A 439 9.36 -3.69 15.33
CA PRO A 439 10.06 -4.90 15.77
C PRO A 439 9.48 -6.19 15.17
N TYR A 440 8.16 -6.29 14.99
CA TYR A 440 7.52 -7.44 14.36
C TYR A 440 8.05 -7.66 12.94
N LEU A 441 8.05 -6.59 12.14
CA LEU A 441 8.54 -6.64 10.76
C LEU A 441 10.04 -6.98 10.70
N GLU A 442 10.86 -6.34 11.52
CA GLU A 442 12.31 -6.59 11.57
C GLU A 442 12.62 -8.04 11.97
N LYS A 443 12.02 -8.53 13.05
CA LYS A 443 12.28 -9.89 13.55
C LYS A 443 11.78 -10.97 12.60
N THR A 444 10.63 -10.77 11.93
CA THR A 444 10.12 -11.72 10.94
C THR A 444 11.02 -11.75 9.71
N MET A 445 11.53 -10.62 9.23
CA MET A 445 12.55 -10.58 8.17
C MET A 445 13.84 -11.30 8.55
N ASN A 446 14.23 -11.25 9.83
CA ASN A 446 15.42 -11.93 10.35
C ASN A 446 15.17 -13.43 10.64
N GLY A 447 13.96 -13.98 10.41
CA GLY A 447 13.62 -15.39 10.61
C GLY A 447 13.58 -15.82 12.09
N GLU A 448 13.27 -14.90 13.02
CA GLU A 448 13.20 -15.23 14.44
C GLU A 448 11.96 -16.07 14.80
N HIS A 449 10.88 -15.96 14.00
CA HIS A 449 9.62 -16.69 14.15
C HIS A 449 9.74 -18.17 13.74
N GLN A 450 8.78 -18.97 14.20
CA GLN A 450 8.50 -20.31 13.67
C GLN A 450 7.32 -20.22 12.67
N MET A 451 6.21 -19.62 13.10
CA MET A 451 5.00 -19.38 12.33
C MET A 451 4.53 -17.94 12.61
N TYR A 452 4.04 -17.24 11.59
CA TYR A 452 3.63 -15.83 11.71
C TYR A 452 2.42 -15.52 10.84
N MET A 453 1.75 -14.43 11.12
CA MET A 453 0.59 -13.95 10.36
C MET A 453 0.94 -12.64 9.65
N LEU A 454 0.63 -12.55 8.37
CA LEU A 454 0.79 -11.32 7.60
C LEU A 454 -0.19 -11.33 6.43
N GLY A 455 -0.07 -10.39 5.55
CA GLY A 455 -0.77 -10.35 4.29
C GLY A 455 -0.05 -9.47 3.27
N TRP A 456 -0.55 -9.46 2.07
CA TRP A 456 -0.02 -8.71 0.93
C TRP A 456 -1.15 -8.08 0.14
N SER A 457 -0.91 -6.91 -0.44
CA SER A 457 -1.87 -6.22 -1.32
C SER A 457 -1.19 -5.87 -2.63
N GLY A 458 -1.90 -6.06 -3.73
CA GLY A 458 -1.39 -5.78 -5.07
C GLY A 458 -1.34 -4.28 -5.37
N THR A 459 -0.40 -3.87 -6.23
CA THR A 459 -0.19 -2.47 -6.61
C THR A 459 -0.23 -2.24 -8.12
N ASN A 460 0.24 -3.21 -8.92
CA ASN A 460 0.35 -3.08 -10.37
C ASN A 460 -0.53 -4.06 -11.16
N GLY A 461 -1.34 -4.88 -10.47
CA GLY A 461 -2.21 -5.85 -11.13
C GLY A 461 -1.49 -7.04 -11.75
N ASP A 462 -0.19 -7.22 -11.49
CA ASP A 462 0.60 -8.31 -12.02
C ASP A 462 0.88 -9.40 -10.98
N PRO A 463 0.78 -10.68 -11.35
CA PRO A 463 1.05 -11.81 -10.46
C PRO A 463 2.45 -11.82 -9.86
N ASP A 464 3.44 -11.24 -10.56
CA ASP A 464 4.83 -11.17 -10.09
C ASP A 464 4.93 -10.51 -8.72
N TYR A 465 4.14 -9.44 -8.49
CA TYR A 465 4.14 -8.70 -7.24
C TYR A 465 3.62 -9.51 -6.04
N PHE A 466 2.85 -10.57 -6.27
CA PHE A 466 2.46 -11.53 -5.24
C PHE A 466 3.45 -12.68 -5.15
N LEU A 467 3.64 -13.39 -6.26
CA LEU A 467 4.34 -14.68 -6.25
C LEU A 467 5.85 -14.51 -6.10
N SER A 468 6.47 -13.61 -6.88
CA SER A 468 7.91 -13.39 -6.79
C SER A 468 8.27 -12.64 -5.50
N SER A 469 7.49 -11.63 -5.09
CA SER A 469 7.78 -10.89 -3.86
C SER A 469 7.74 -11.79 -2.63
N LEU A 470 6.73 -12.66 -2.52
CA LEU A 470 6.54 -13.48 -1.33
C LEU A 470 7.36 -14.77 -1.33
N LEU A 471 7.66 -15.35 -2.52
CA LEU A 471 8.07 -16.75 -2.61
C LEU A 471 9.30 -17.01 -3.50
N HIS A 472 9.85 -16.01 -4.21
CA HIS A 472 11.12 -16.16 -4.92
C HIS A 472 12.30 -16.19 -3.94
N GLY A 473 13.26 -17.10 -4.16
CA GLY A 473 14.43 -17.28 -3.30
C GLY A 473 15.29 -16.03 -3.10
N ASP A 474 15.40 -15.14 -4.11
CA ASP A 474 16.14 -13.87 -4.03
C ASP A 474 15.54 -12.89 -2.98
N ASN A 475 14.28 -13.08 -2.60
CA ASN A 475 13.59 -12.24 -1.63
C ASN A 475 13.62 -12.79 -0.19
N VAL A 476 14.34 -13.90 0.04
CA VAL A 476 14.51 -14.47 1.40
C VAL A 476 15.14 -13.46 2.35
N GLY A 477 14.50 -13.26 3.51
CA GLY A 477 14.94 -12.28 4.49
C GLY A 477 14.58 -10.83 4.14
N SER A 478 13.66 -10.65 3.19
CA SER A 478 13.04 -9.38 2.81
C SER A 478 11.52 -9.55 2.85
N SER A 479 10.86 -9.64 1.71
CA SER A 479 9.42 -9.92 1.60
C SER A 479 9.09 -11.41 1.74
N ASN A 480 9.96 -12.31 1.27
CA ASN A 480 9.88 -13.74 1.53
C ASN A 480 10.34 -14.07 2.96
N ARG A 481 9.42 -14.08 3.88
CA ARG A 481 9.64 -14.35 5.32
C ARG A 481 9.38 -15.81 5.67
N GLU A 482 8.90 -16.59 4.74
CA GLU A 482 8.82 -18.05 4.78
C GLU A 482 10.21 -18.68 4.71
N PHE A 483 11.22 -17.94 4.26
CA PHE A 483 12.55 -18.46 3.97
C PHE A 483 12.49 -19.62 2.99
N TYR A 484 11.50 -19.56 2.09
CA TYR A 484 11.27 -20.54 1.04
C TYR A 484 12.25 -20.29 -0.11
N ASP A 485 12.87 -21.36 -0.59
CA ASP A 485 13.87 -21.34 -1.65
C ASP A 485 13.73 -22.65 -2.44
N ASN A 486 13.20 -22.55 -3.66
CA ASN A 486 12.96 -23.69 -4.55
C ASN A 486 13.35 -23.31 -5.98
N ASP A 487 14.47 -23.86 -6.46
CA ASP A 487 15.03 -23.57 -7.79
C ASP A 487 14.02 -23.72 -8.94
N GLU A 488 13.05 -24.65 -8.85
CA GLU A 488 12.06 -24.90 -9.91
C GLU A 488 10.95 -23.84 -9.91
N VAL A 489 10.53 -23.40 -8.73
CA VAL A 489 9.59 -22.27 -8.57
C VAL A 489 10.24 -20.98 -9.07
N ASP A 490 11.48 -20.71 -8.67
CA ASP A 490 12.23 -19.52 -9.09
C ASP A 490 12.41 -19.48 -10.62
N GLU A 491 12.67 -20.64 -11.24
CA GLU A 491 12.76 -20.74 -12.72
C GLU A 491 11.45 -20.36 -13.40
N PHE A 492 10.29 -20.85 -12.91
CA PHE A 492 8.98 -20.47 -13.48
C PHE A 492 8.67 -18.99 -13.28
N LEU A 493 8.94 -18.42 -12.09
CA LEU A 493 8.73 -17.01 -11.81
C LEU A 493 9.63 -16.13 -12.69
N ASN A 494 10.89 -16.50 -12.88
CA ASN A 494 11.82 -15.81 -13.78
C ASN A 494 11.38 -15.89 -15.24
N GLN A 495 10.90 -17.05 -15.72
CA GLN A 495 10.37 -17.17 -17.08
C GLN A 495 9.12 -16.31 -17.28
N ALA A 496 8.20 -16.26 -16.30
CA ALA A 496 7.04 -15.39 -16.34
C ALA A 496 7.42 -13.90 -16.37
N LYS A 497 8.42 -13.49 -15.57
CA LYS A 497 8.94 -12.12 -15.54
C LYS A 497 9.53 -11.69 -16.88
N LEU A 498 10.27 -12.57 -17.57
CA LEU A 498 10.99 -12.28 -18.80
C LEU A 498 10.15 -12.42 -20.07
N SER A 499 8.98 -13.07 -20.03
CA SER A 499 8.10 -13.19 -21.19
C SER A 499 7.21 -11.95 -21.32
N ILE A 500 6.99 -11.49 -22.57
CA ILE A 500 5.99 -10.46 -22.91
C ILE A 500 4.68 -11.07 -23.40
N ASP A 501 4.62 -12.40 -23.59
CA ASP A 501 3.41 -13.12 -23.97
C ASP A 501 2.59 -13.47 -22.73
N GLN A 502 1.38 -12.92 -22.63
CA GLN A 502 0.54 -13.05 -21.44
C GLN A 502 0.06 -14.50 -21.20
N ASP A 503 -0.16 -15.29 -22.25
CA ASP A 503 -0.57 -16.69 -22.13
C ASP A 503 0.59 -17.57 -21.62
N GLU A 504 1.81 -17.30 -22.08
CA GLU A 504 3.01 -17.96 -21.54
C GLU A 504 3.24 -17.60 -20.08
N ARG A 505 3.14 -16.31 -19.74
CA ARG A 505 3.27 -15.83 -18.35
C ARG A 505 2.25 -16.51 -17.44
N ALA A 506 0.98 -16.53 -17.84
CA ALA A 506 -0.08 -17.21 -17.10
C ALA A 506 0.25 -18.68 -16.81
N SER A 507 0.76 -19.41 -17.83
CA SER A 507 1.15 -20.81 -17.70
C SER A 507 2.30 -21.01 -16.71
N PHE A 508 3.30 -20.12 -16.70
CA PHE A 508 4.42 -20.23 -15.75
C PHE A 508 3.95 -19.94 -14.30
N TYR A 509 3.11 -18.93 -14.09
CA TYR A 509 2.55 -18.67 -12.77
C TYR A 509 1.68 -19.82 -12.26
N GLN A 510 0.91 -20.49 -13.11
CA GLN A 510 0.13 -21.66 -12.73
C GLN A 510 1.04 -22.82 -12.28
N GLN A 511 2.13 -23.10 -13.03
CA GLN A 511 3.09 -24.14 -12.66
C GLN A 511 3.80 -23.82 -11.33
N ALA A 512 4.18 -22.56 -11.12
CA ALA A 512 4.76 -22.14 -9.83
C ALA A 512 3.78 -22.38 -8.66
N GLN A 513 2.50 -22.03 -8.83
CA GLN A 513 1.47 -22.21 -7.80
C GLN A 513 1.23 -23.68 -7.44
N GLU A 514 1.33 -24.60 -8.39
CA GLU A 514 1.23 -26.05 -8.12
C GLU A 514 2.35 -26.52 -7.17
N LEU A 515 3.59 -26.10 -7.43
CA LEU A 515 4.73 -26.46 -6.58
C LEU A 515 4.66 -25.78 -5.21
N ILE A 516 4.29 -24.50 -5.17
CA ILE A 516 4.12 -23.75 -3.93
C ILE A 516 3.06 -24.40 -3.05
N ALA A 517 1.93 -24.80 -3.62
CA ALA A 517 0.86 -25.46 -2.88
C ALA A 517 1.30 -26.84 -2.35
N ASP A 518 2.05 -27.63 -3.14
CA ASP A 518 2.60 -28.91 -2.71
C ASP A 518 3.63 -28.74 -1.59
N ASP A 519 4.49 -27.72 -1.65
CA ASP A 519 5.49 -27.44 -0.63
C ASP A 519 4.92 -26.77 0.63
N ALA A 520 3.76 -26.10 0.51
CA ALA A 520 3.04 -25.42 1.58
C ALA A 520 3.94 -24.53 2.47
N PRO A 521 4.67 -23.53 1.91
CA PRO A 521 5.46 -22.62 2.74
C PRO A 521 4.59 -21.69 3.58
N MET A 522 3.31 -21.54 3.21
CA MET A 522 2.30 -20.77 3.91
C MET A 522 0.92 -21.43 3.83
N VAL A 523 0.01 -21.00 4.69
CA VAL A 523 -1.43 -21.26 4.59
C VAL A 523 -2.09 -19.98 4.10
N PRO A 524 -2.49 -19.89 2.83
CA PRO A 524 -3.36 -18.81 2.34
C PRO A 524 -4.68 -18.88 3.11
N LEU A 525 -5.07 -17.81 3.79
CA LEU A 525 -6.30 -17.78 4.58
C LEU A 525 -7.48 -17.28 3.76
N VAL A 526 -7.44 -16.02 3.36
CA VAL A 526 -8.55 -15.35 2.67
C VAL A 526 -8.08 -14.30 1.68
N HIS A 527 -8.85 -14.11 0.61
CA HIS A 527 -8.87 -12.89 -0.21
C HIS A 527 -10.06 -12.05 0.24
N SER A 528 -9.81 -10.85 0.77
CA SER A 528 -10.90 -9.98 1.25
C SER A 528 -11.35 -8.98 0.19
N ARG A 529 -12.64 -8.63 0.26
CA ARG A 529 -13.27 -7.52 -0.46
C ARG A 529 -13.53 -6.39 0.53
N PRO A 530 -12.60 -5.43 0.68
CA PRO A 530 -12.79 -4.33 1.61
C PRO A 530 -14.05 -3.52 1.28
N VAL A 531 -14.81 -3.18 2.32
CA VAL A 531 -16.05 -2.39 2.18
C VAL A 531 -15.84 -0.94 2.57
N LEU A 532 -16.57 -0.07 1.88
CA LEU A 532 -16.60 1.36 2.12
C LEU A 532 -18.01 1.90 1.88
N ALA A 533 -18.27 3.14 2.27
CA ALA A 533 -19.60 3.72 2.15
C ALA A 533 -19.55 5.18 1.75
N THR A 534 -20.62 5.64 1.08
CA THR A 534 -20.84 7.02 0.72
C THR A 534 -22.23 7.49 1.16
N THR A 535 -22.43 8.81 1.20
CA THR A 535 -23.79 9.35 1.18
C THR A 535 -24.40 9.17 -0.22
N ASN A 536 -25.74 9.12 -0.31
CA ASN A 536 -26.44 9.06 -1.62
C ASN A 536 -26.30 10.33 -2.46
N ALA A 537 -25.64 11.37 -1.94
CA ALA A 537 -25.32 12.57 -2.71
C ALA A 537 -24.13 12.36 -3.65
N VAL A 538 -23.28 11.37 -3.39
CA VAL A 538 -22.10 11.07 -4.21
C VAL A 538 -22.53 10.28 -5.45
N GLU A 539 -22.27 10.81 -6.63
CA GLU A 539 -22.55 10.16 -7.92
C GLU A 539 -21.24 9.86 -8.66
N ASN A 540 -21.25 8.81 -9.49
CA ASN A 540 -20.12 8.37 -10.33
C ASN A 540 -18.85 7.94 -9.57
N TYR A 541 -18.93 7.66 -8.28
CA TYR A 541 -17.81 7.10 -7.53
C TYR A 541 -17.62 5.61 -7.87
N VAL A 542 -16.40 5.23 -8.19
CA VAL A 542 -16.00 3.85 -8.51
C VAL A 542 -14.76 3.48 -7.68
N PRO A 543 -14.89 2.57 -6.71
CA PRO A 543 -13.75 2.17 -5.89
C PRO A 543 -12.79 1.27 -6.68
N HIS A 544 -11.53 1.67 -6.76
CA HIS A 544 -10.48 0.91 -7.45
C HIS A 544 -9.85 -0.14 -6.51
N PRO A 545 -9.45 -1.34 -7.01
CA PRO A 545 -8.83 -2.38 -6.19
C PRO A 545 -7.55 -1.94 -5.47
N SER A 546 -6.77 -1.02 -6.05
CA SER A 546 -5.54 -0.46 -5.45
C SER A 546 -5.79 0.58 -4.36
N THR A 547 -7.04 0.96 -4.08
CA THR A 547 -7.41 2.06 -3.16
C THR A 547 -7.03 3.48 -3.63
N SER A 548 -6.64 3.63 -4.89
CA SER A 548 -6.21 4.90 -5.49
C SER A 548 -7.10 5.25 -6.69
N GLU A 549 -8.40 5.38 -6.45
CA GLU A 549 -9.39 5.78 -7.45
C GLU A 549 -9.29 7.27 -7.81
N SER A 550 -9.59 7.60 -9.06
CA SER A 550 -9.73 9.00 -9.50
C SER A 550 -11.08 9.57 -9.08
N LEU A 551 -11.08 10.79 -8.54
CA LEU A 551 -12.27 11.54 -8.17
C LEU A 551 -12.71 12.55 -9.26
N ALA A 552 -12.05 12.56 -10.42
CA ALA A 552 -12.32 13.53 -11.48
C ALA A 552 -13.77 13.54 -12.00
N GLU A 553 -14.42 12.37 -12.06
CA GLU A 553 -15.80 12.23 -12.56
C GLU A 553 -16.85 12.26 -11.43
N VAL A 554 -16.42 12.23 -10.19
CA VAL A 554 -17.32 12.29 -9.02
C VAL A 554 -18.03 13.64 -8.99
N GLU A 555 -19.33 13.62 -8.72
CA GLU A 555 -20.14 14.82 -8.51
C GLU A 555 -21.11 14.63 -7.34
N LEU A 556 -21.58 15.73 -6.77
CA LEU A 556 -22.56 15.70 -5.69
C LEU A 556 -23.93 16.08 -6.25
N ALA A 557 -24.93 15.21 -5.99
CA ALA A 557 -26.33 15.48 -6.32
C ALA A 557 -26.83 16.72 -5.57
N ASN A 558 -27.54 17.64 -6.30
CA ASN A 558 -28.08 18.88 -5.73
C ASN A 558 -29.32 18.62 -4.86
#